data_3aa809fc7657420f671cddcbca3160a1
#
_entry.id   3aa809fc7657420f671cddcbca3160a1
#
_cell.length_a   1.000
_cell.length_b   1.000
_cell.length_c   1.000
_cell.angle_alpha   90.00
_cell.angle_beta   90.00
_cell.angle_gamma   90.00
#
_symmetry.space_group_name_H-M   'P 1'
#
loop_
_entity.id
_entity.type
_entity.pdbx_description
1 polymer ?
#
loop_
_entity_poly.entity_id
_entity_poly.type
_entity_poly.pdbx_seq_one_letter_code
_entity_poly.pdbx_strand_id
1 'polypeptide(L)' 'MAKNLRLKAARAERDMTQGDLAEAVGATRQTIGLIEAGKYNPSLALCIAICKTLDRTLDQLFWED' A
#
# COMPACT_ATOMS: atom_id res chain seq x y z
N MET A 1 -1.05 4.20 14.57
CA MET A 1 -0.93 3.01 13.68
C MET A 1 0.53 2.62 13.53
N ALA A 2 0.78 1.32 13.43
CA ALA A 2 2.11 0.83 13.14
C ALA A 2 2.47 1.07 11.67
N LYS A 3 3.76 1.14 11.36
CA LYS A 3 4.23 1.22 9.98
C LYS A 3 3.79 -0.02 9.19
N ASN A 4 3.45 0.17 7.93
CA ASN A 4 3.06 -0.94 7.08
C ASN A 4 4.27 -1.44 6.27
N LEU A 5 5.10 -2.24 6.89
CA LEU A 5 6.29 -2.81 6.26
C LEU A 5 5.94 -3.88 5.22
N ARG A 6 4.80 -4.54 5.37
CA ARG A 6 4.33 -5.54 4.41
C ARG A 6 4.01 -4.90 3.06
N LEU A 7 3.36 -3.74 3.07
CA LEU A 7 3.09 -2.98 1.86
C LEU A 7 4.39 -2.53 1.19
N LYS A 8 5.30 -1.99 1.98
CA LYS A 8 6.59 -1.55 1.47
C LYS A 8 7.36 -2.70 0.81
N ALA A 9 7.39 -3.87 1.47
CA ALA A 9 8.08 -5.05 0.96
C ALA A 9 7.44 -5.57 -0.33
N ALA A 10 6.11 -5.64 -0.37
CA ALA A 10 5.39 -6.13 -1.55
C ALA A 10 5.61 -5.20 -2.76
N ARG A 11 5.63 -3.89 -2.50
CA ARG A 11 5.93 -2.90 -3.54
C ARG A 11 7.37 -3.07 -4.07
N ALA A 12 8.32 -3.22 -3.16
CA ALA A 12 9.73 -3.39 -3.52
C ALA A 12 9.97 -4.67 -4.32
N GLU A 13 9.26 -5.76 -4.00
CA GLU A 13 9.35 -7.01 -4.74
C GLU A 13 8.95 -6.87 -6.20
N ARG A 14 8.13 -5.87 -6.52
CA ARG A 14 7.71 -5.59 -7.89
C ARG A 14 8.48 -4.44 -8.52
N ASP A 15 9.57 -4.01 -7.90
CA ASP A 15 10.39 -2.90 -8.38
C ASP A 15 9.57 -1.62 -8.61
N MET A 16 8.56 -1.39 -7.79
CA MET A 16 7.71 -0.20 -7.88
C MET A 16 8.14 0.84 -6.86
N THR A 17 8.23 2.09 -7.29
CA THR A 17 8.40 3.21 -6.37
C THR A 17 7.05 3.55 -5.73
N GLN A 18 7.04 4.36 -4.69
CA GLN A 18 5.80 4.89 -4.11
C GLN A 18 4.96 5.62 -5.17
N GLY A 19 5.63 6.37 -6.04
CA GLY A 19 4.96 7.09 -7.12
C GLY A 19 4.34 6.14 -8.15
N ASP A 20 5.02 5.05 -8.49
CA ASP A 20 4.51 4.04 -9.42
C ASP A 20 3.23 3.41 -8.88
N LEU A 21 3.24 3.01 -7.61
CA LEU A 21 2.06 2.42 -6.98
C LEU A 21 0.92 3.44 -6.91
N ALA A 22 1.22 4.67 -6.54
CA ALA A 22 0.23 5.74 -6.45
C ALA A 22 -0.47 5.94 -7.80
N GLU A 23 0.28 6.00 -8.87
CA GLU A 23 -0.26 6.15 -10.22
C GLU A 23 -1.17 4.98 -10.58
N ALA A 24 -0.76 3.76 -10.27
CA ALA A 24 -1.51 2.56 -10.60
C ALA A 24 -2.86 2.50 -9.88
N VAL A 25 -2.96 3.04 -8.67
CA VAL A 25 -4.19 2.99 -7.86
C VAL A 25 -4.98 4.29 -7.84
N GLY A 26 -4.54 5.30 -8.57
CA GLY A 26 -5.23 6.60 -8.62
C GLY A 26 -5.08 7.44 -7.35
N ALA A 27 -3.97 7.27 -6.64
CA ALA A 27 -3.66 8.04 -5.43
C ALA A 27 -2.45 8.94 -5.68
N THR A 28 -2.01 9.66 -4.65
CA THR A 28 -0.79 10.45 -4.75
C THR A 28 0.37 9.71 -4.07
N ARG A 29 1.59 10.01 -4.48
CA ARG A 29 2.80 9.46 -3.86
C ARG A 29 2.81 9.74 -2.35
N GLN A 30 2.39 10.94 -1.95
CA GLN A 30 2.33 11.32 -0.54
C GLN A 30 1.39 10.38 0.24
N THR A 31 0.22 10.07 -0.32
CA THR A 31 -0.74 9.16 0.30
C THR A 31 -0.12 7.77 0.53
N ILE A 32 0.57 7.23 -0.47
CA ILE A 32 1.23 5.93 -0.33
C ILE A 32 2.30 5.99 0.76
N GLY A 33 3.10 7.04 0.79
CA GLY A 33 4.12 7.24 1.82
C GLY A 33 3.52 7.31 3.22
N LEU A 34 2.39 7.98 3.39
CA LEU A 34 1.70 8.08 4.68
C LEU A 34 1.11 6.73 5.12
N ILE A 35 0.59 5.95 4.18
CA ILE A 35 0.09 4.60 4.48
C ILE A 35 1.24 3.72 4.97
N GLU A 36 2.36 3.73 4.29
CA GLU A 36 3.54 2.93 4.67
C GLU A 36 4.11 3.38 6.03
N ALA A 37 4.02 4.66 6.32
CA ALA A 37 4.48 5.20 7.60
C ALA A 37 3.50 4.95 8.76
N GLY A 38 2.30 4.42 8.47
CA GLY A 38 1.27 4.20 9.49
C GLY A 38 0.58 5.46 9.94
N LYS A 39 0.60 6.52 9.13
CA LYS A 39 0.03 7.83 9.46
C LYS A 39 -1.27 8.16 8.73
N TYR A 40 -1.70 7.29 7.85
CA TYR A 40 -2.94 7.46 7.10
C TYR A 40 -3.65 6.12 7.00
N ASN A 41 -4.93 6.12 7.32
CA ASN A 41 -5.77 4.92 7.27
C ASN A 41 -6.53 4.91 5.93
N PRO A 42 -6.11 4.09 4.95
CA PRO A 42 -6.73 4.13 3.63
C PRO A 42 -8.16 3.60 3.65
N SER A 43 -8.98 4.05 2.70
CA SER A 43 -10.32 3.50 2.50
C SER A 43 -10.23 2.05 2.06
N LEU A 44 -11.30 1.29 2.24
CA LEU A 44 -11.35 -0.10 1.78
C LEU A 44 -11.13 -0.18 0.26
N ALA A 45 -11.70 0.75 -0.49
CA ALA A 45 -11.53 0.79 -1.95
C ALA A 45 -10.06 0.96 -2.33
N LEU A 46 -9.32 1.82 -1.64
CA LEU A 46 -7.91 2.02 -1.89
C LEU A 46 -7.10 0.78 -1.50
N CYS A 47 -7.42 0.16 -0.36
CA CYS A 47 -6.78 -1.09 0.06
C CYS A 47 -6.94 -2.18 -0.99
N ILE A 48 -8.14 -2.34 -1.53
CA ILE A 48 -8.44 -3.33 -2.57
C ILE A 48 -7.62 -3.04 -3.83
N ALA A 49 -7.57 -1.78 -4.26
CA ALA A 49 -6.81 -1.39 -5.45
C ALA A 49 -5.31 -1.70 -5.28
N ILE A 50 -4.76 -1.40 -4.10
CA ILE A 50 -3.36 -1.70 -3.78
C ILE A 50 -3.12 -3.21 -3.83
N CYS A 51 -4.00 -3.99 -3.19
CA CYS A 51 -3.87 -5.44 -3.16
C CYS A 51 -3.90 -6.05 -4.56
N LYS A 52 -4.80 -5.60 -5.40
CA LYS A 52 -4.89 -6.07 -6.79
C LYS A 52 -3.64 -5.73 -7.58
N THR A 53 -3.13 -4.53 -7.43
CA THR A 53 -1.93 -4.07 -8.13
C THR A 53 -0.71 -4.90 -7.73
N LEU A 54 -0.59 -5.25 -6.45
CA LEU A 54 0.56 -5.98 -5.91
C LEU A 54 0.34 -7.50 -5.87
N ASP A 55 -0.81 -7.97 -6.30
CA ASP A 55 -1.19 -9.39 -6.27
C ASP A 55 -1.04 -9.98 -4.87
N ARG A 56 -1.65 -9.30 -3.90
CA ARG A 56 -1.66 -9.70 -2.49
C ARG A 56 -3.09 -9.60 -1.96
N THR A 57 -3.34 -10.32 -0.88
CA THR A 57 -4.65 -10.25 -0.21
C THR A 57 -4.66 -9.12 0.82
N LEU A 58 -5.85 -8.75 1.28
CA LEU A 58 -6.00 -7.74 2.34
C LEU A 58 -5.29 -8.17 3.63
N ASP A 59 -5.39 -9.43 3.99
CA ASP A 59 -4.71 -9.95 5.21
C ASP A 59 -3.20 -9.87 5.06
N GLN A 60 -2.65 -10.03 3.86
CA GLN A 60 -1.20 -9.98 3.65
C GLN A 60 -0.64 -8.58 3.80
N LEU A 61 -1.43 -7.56 3.47
CA LEU A 61 -0.94 -6.19 3.45
C LEU A 61 -1.50 -5.32 4.58
N PHE A 62 -2.73 -5.56 5.00
CA PHE A 62 -3.42 -4.63 5.91
C PHE A 62 -3.94 -5.24 7.20
N TRP A 63 -3.77 -6.54 7.38
CA TRP A 63 -4.23 -7.17 8.59
C TRP A 63 -3.11 -7.19 9.65
N GLU A 64 -3.43 -6.77 10.86
CA GLU A 64 -2.48 -6.84 11.99
C GLU A 64 -2.72 -8.12 12.78
N ASP A 65 -1.65 -8.78 13.12
CA ASP A 65 -1.71 -9.99 13.94
C ASP A 65 -1.93 -9.65 15.40
#